data_0a5cfad3339f9565d32316832ed4c91d
#
_entry.id   0a5cfad3339f9565d32316832ed4c91d
#
_cell.length_a   1.000
_cell.length_b   1.000
_cell.length_c   1.000
_cell.angle_alpha   90.00
_cell.angle_beta   90.00
_cell.angle_gamma   90.00
#
_symmetry.space_group_name_H-M   'P 1'
#
loop_
_entity.id
_entity.type
_entity.pdbx_description
1 polymer ?
#
loop_
_entity_poly.entity_id
_entity_poly.type
_entity_poly.pdbx_seq_one_letter_code
_entity_poly.pdbx_strand_id
1 'polypeptide(L)'
;MNFSNKSEIAPFPYHCDKAWSVILENDTKVMVPSGAIKEKEPPKFPVFFNPAAKFNRDVSILIYKAFTDSKKNNEISFVDTMTGSGIRGLRVANEIPKITKIIFNDLNYFSVQISKINAILNNLYNRCRFYNKEICDFLSTTINFENRATIVDIDPFGTPAPYLDCVLRSVENGGLISVTATDTAVLCGVYPKVCYRKYYGYPLRTNYSEEIGVRLLISSIALIASRLDLSIIPVFSHGYRNYIRVYCKISKSNYFANKVHEKLGYVVHCFNCRYRYFVKSLYGIPNCNDCHKRVTIGGPLWTSQIFDKEILCKITDSIAESGCPHIESDKLNHNSILDFFYIALSELDAIPFYYVNDEIGKMMKKNVISVTKIVETLKMNGYQSSKTVFAPNGFKTNASITEIKKLLN
;
A
#
# COMPACT_ATOMS: atom_id res chain seq x y z
N MET A 1 -40.24 7.73 9.10
CA MET A 1 -39.06 7.61 9.97
C MET A 1 -38.88 8.96 10.67
N ASN A 2 -39.06 8.99 11.99
CA ASN A 2 -38.98 10.21 12.78
C ASN A 2 -37.52 10.58 13.01
N PHE A 3 -37.05 11.66 12.40
CA PHE A 3 -35.74 12.24 12.60
C PHE A 3 -35.74 13.13 13.87
N SER A 4 -35.56 12.53 15.04
CA SER A 4 -35.50 13.29 16.30
C SER A 4 -34.11 13.87 16.65
N ASN A 5 -33.07 13.67 15.79
CA ASN A 5 -31.74 14.26 15.96
C ASN A 5 -31.36 15.17 14.77
N LYS A 6 -32.22 16.16 14.46
CA LYS A 6 -31.99 17.12 13.36
C LYS A 6 -30.95 18.21 13.64
N SER A 7 -30.40 18.30 14.86
CA SER A 7 -29.55 19.44 15.25
C SER A 7 -28.04 19.29 14.93
N GLU A 8 -27.57 18.11 14.52
CA GLU A 8 -26.12 17.90 14.25
C GLU A 8 -25.75 17.83 12.76
N ILE A 9 -26.73 17.77 11.87
CA ILE A 9 -26.48 17.81 10.43
C ILE A 9 -26.75 19.28 10.00
N ALA A 10 -25.67 20.03 9.78
CA ALA A 10 -25.80 21.34 9.15
C ALA A 10 -26.55 21.18 7.81
N PRO A 11 -27.43 22.15 7.44
CA PRO A 11 -28.16 22.06 6.18
C PRO A 11 -27.17 21.86 5.04
N PHE A 12 -27.46 20.90 4.16
CA PHE A 12 -26.70 20.66 2.92
C PHE A 12 -26.48 22.03 2.25
N PRO A 13 -25.26 22.34 1.78
CA PRO A 13 -25.02 23.62 1.13
C PRO A 13 -25.90 23.70 -0.12
N TYR A 14 -26.94 24.50 -0.05
CA TYR A 14 -27.98 24.71 -1.10
C TYR A 14 -27.43 25.26 -2.42
N HIS A 15 -26.12 25.53 -2.51
CA HIS A 15 -25.43 26.05 -3.69
C HIS A 15 -24.54 25.06 -4.42
N CYS A 16 -24.63 23.77 -4.12
CA CYS A 16 -23.90 22.77 -4.91
C CYS A 16 -24.87 22.25 -5.99
N ASP A 17 -24.90 22.90 -7.17
CA ASP A 17 -25.65 22.47 -8.36
C ASP A 17 -25.24 21.10 -8.92
N LYS A 18 -24.37 20.40 -8.23
CA LYS A 18 -23.91 19.07 -8.60
C LYS A 18 -24.85 18.01 -8.05
N ALA A 19 -25.41 17.22 -8.97
CA ALA A 19 -26.23 16.07 -8.63
C ALA A 19 -25.44 15.06 -7.78
N TRP A 20 -26.11 14.42 -6.83
CA TRP A 20 -25.59 13.37 -6.00
C TRP A 20 -26.14 12.01 -6.43
N SER A 21 -25.33 10.96 -6.33
CA SER A 21 -25.72 9.58 -6.63
C SER A 21 -25.40 8.71 -5.43
N VAL A 22 -26.27 7.74 -5.15
CA VAL A 22 -25.99 6.69 -4.19
C VAL A 22 -25.51 5.47 -4.99
N ILE A 23 -24.35 4.99 -4.65
CA ILE A 23 -23.78 3.76 -5.22
C ILE A 23 -23.70 2.68 -4.15
N LEU A 24 -23.57 1.44 -4.60
CA LEU A 24 -23.30 0.30 -3.74
C LEU A 24 -21.89 -0.22 -4.07
N GLU A 25 -21.03 -0.29 -3.06
CA GLU A 25 -19.72 -0.96 -3.16
C GLU A 25 -19.69 -2.10 -2.14
N ASN A 26 -19.72 -3.33 -2.61
CA ASN A 26 -20.10 -4.50 -1.84
C ASN A 26 -21.45 -4.23 -1.13
N ASP A 27 -21.53 -4.39 0.20
CA ASP A 27 -22.76 -4.15 0.98
C ASP A 27 -22.85 -2.70 1.52
N THR A 28 -21.94 -1.80 1.10
CA THR A 28 -21.87 -0.43 1.63
C THR A 28 -22.49 0.57 0.66
N LYS A 29 -23.54 1.25 1.09
CA LYS A 29 -24.19 2.36 0.36
C LYS A 29 -23.40 3.64 0.55
N VAL A 30 -23.07 4.34 -0.53
CA VAL A 30 -22.29 5.58 -0.45
C VAL A 30 -22.91 6.65 -1.36
N MET A 31 -23.26 7.77 -0.78
CA MET A 31 -23.62 8.97 -1.50
C MET A 31 -22.33 9.69 -1.94
N VAL A 32 -22.22 9.96 -3.22
CA VAL A 32 -21.06 10.60 -3.85
C VAL A 32 -21.50 11.61 -4.90
N PRO A 33 -20.67 12.60 -5.27
CA PRO A 33 -20.98 13.48 -6.39
C PRO A 33 -21.15 12.68 -7.68
N SER A 34 -22.22 12.92 -8.45
CA SER A 34 -22.48 12.18 -9.69
C SER A 34 -21.36 12.32 -10.74
N GLY A 35 -20.63 13.45 -10.74
CA GLY A 35 -19.44 13.66 -11.56
C GLY A 35 -18.32 12.65 -11.23
N ALA A 36 -18.19 12.22 -9.97
CA ALA A 36 -17.15 11.26 -9.57
C ALA A 36 -17.34 9.87 -10.21
N ILE A 37 -18.55 9.55 -10.69
CA ILE A 37 -18.86 8.29 -11.36
C ILE A 37 -18.74 8.42 -12.89
N LYS A 38 -19.10 9.61 -13.42
CA LYS A 38 -19.23 9.85 -14.86
C LYS A 38 -17.93 10.34 -15.51
N GLU A 39 -17.10 11.07 -14.77
CA GLU A 39 -15.90 11.68 -15.29
C GLU A 39 -14.71 10.71 -15.22
N LYS A 40 -13.85 10.75 -16.24
CA LYS A 40 -12.61 9.92 -16.28
C LYS A 40 -11.66 10.25 -15.13
N GLU A 41 -11.60 11.53 -14.75
CA GLU A 41 -10.85 12.03 -13.60
C GLU A 41 -11.84 12.55 -12.56
N PRO A 42 -12.02 11.84 -11.44
CA PRO A 42 -12.99 12.24 -10.42
C PRO A 42 -12.68 13.63 -9.86
N PRO A 43 -13.68 14.51 -9.74
CA PRO A 43 -13.52 15.85 -9.18
C PRO A 43 -13.12 15.76 -7.70
N LYS A 44 -12.20 16.64 -7.29
CA LYS A 44 -11.77 16.74 -5.88
C LYS A 44 -12.79 17.47 -5.00
N PHE A 45 -13.65 18.28 -5.59
CA PHE A 45 -14.65 19.09 -4.90
C PHE A 45 -16.06 18.79 -5.43
N PRO A 46 -17.12 18.79 -4.58
CA PRO A 46 -17.11 19.08 -3.15
C PRO A 46 -16.54 17.96 -2.28
N VAL A 47 -16.58 16.71 -2.74
CA VAL A 47 -16.08 15.52 -2.03
C VAL A 47 -15.41 14.60 -3.01
N PHE A 48 -14.25 14.10 -2.65
CA PHE A 48 -13.51 13.15 -3.47
C PHE A 48 -14.05 11.73 -3.33
N PHE A 49 -14.30 11.10 -4.46
CA PHE A 49 -14.53 9.66 -4.57
C PHE A 49 -13.93 9.16 -5.89
N ASN A 50 -13.18 8.06 -5.85
CA ASN A 50 -12.59 7.44 -7.04
C ASN A 50 -13.07 5.98 -7.15
N PRO A 51 -13.93 5.64 -8.14
CA PRO A 51 -14.35 4.26 -8.39
C PRO A 51 -13.18 3.32 -8.70
N ALA A 52 -12.16 3.81 -9.42
CA ALA A 52 -10.98 3.01 -9.79
C ALA A 52 -10.10 2.62 -8.58
N ALA A 53 -10.32 3.21 -7.40
CA ALA A 53 -9.66 2.82 -6.17
C ALA A 53 -10.36 1.64 -5.44
N LYS A 54 -11.39 1.00 -6.05
CA LYS A 54 -12.08 -0.16 -5.45
C LYS A 54 -11.09 -1.28 -5.11
N PHE A 55 -10.19 -1.64 -6.02
CA PHE A 55 -9.17 -2.66 -5.76
C PHE A 55 -8.30 -2.33 -4.54
N ASN A 56 -7.88 -1.06 -4.37
CA ASN A 56 -7.14 -0.62 -3.18
C ASN A 56 -7.97 -0.86 -1.90
N ARG A 57 -9.26 -0.54 -1.92
CA ARG A 57 -10.15 -0.75 -0.77
C ARG A 57 -10.38 -2.22 -0.49
N ASP A 58 -10.57 -3.05 -1.51
CA ASP A 58 -10.75 -4.51 -1.38
C ASP A 58 -9.52 -5.16 -0.73
N VAL A 59 -8.31 -4.86 -1.22
CA VAL A 59 -7.06 -5.31 -0.61
C VAL A 59 -6.97 -4.84 0.84
N SER A 60 -7.31 -3.58 1.12
CA SER A 60 -7.25 -3.03 2.48
C SER A 60 -8.17 -3.78 3.45
N ILE A 61 -9.41 -4.06 3.04
CA ILE A 61 -10.39 -4.80 3.86
C ILE A 61 -9.85 -6.19 4.21
N LEU A 62 -9.30 -6.92 3.25
CA LEU A 62 -8.73 -8.25 3.48
C LEU A 62 -7.55 -8.21 4.47
N ILE A 63 -6.65 -7.25 4.31
CA ILE A 63 -5.51 -7.05 5.22
C ILE A 63 -6.00 -6.70 6.63
N TYR A 64 -6.94 -5.77 6.77
CA TYR A 64 -7.46 -5.38 8.07
C TYR A 64 -8.21 -6.52 8.76
N LYS A 65 -9.00 -7.30 8.01
CA LYS A 65 -9.70 -8.48 8.53
C LYS A 65 -8.69 -9.49 9.06
N ALA A 66 -7.71 -9.92 8.26
CA ALA A 66 -6.69 -10.88 8.67
C ALA A 66 -5.85 -10.38 9.87
N PHE A 67 -5.53 -9.07 9.91
CA PHE A 67 -4.84 -8.45 11.03
C PHE A 67 -5.69 -8.47 12.33
N THR A 68 -6.96 -8.09 12.24
CA THR A 68 -7.86 -8.05 13.40
C THR A 68 -8.20 -9.44 13.93
N ASP A 69 -8.24 -10.45 13.05
CA ASP A 69 -8.45 -11.85 13.45
C ASP A 69 -7.32 -12.39 14.34
N SER A 70 -6.12 -11.84 14.20
CA SER A 70 -4.96 -12.14 15.07
C SER A 70 -5.02 -11.44 16.43
N LYS A 71 -5.92 -10.46 16.61
CA LYS A 71 -6.04 -9.68 17.85
C LYS A 71 -6.99 -10.37 18.85
N LYS A 72 -6.58 -10.39 20.12
CA LYS A 72 -7.39 -10.91 21.24
C LYS A 72 -8.31 -9.85 21.86
N ASN A 73 -8.07 -8.57 21.59
CA ASN A 73 -8.83 -7.46 22.16
C ASN A 73 -10.23 -7.35 21.54
N ASN A 74 -11.21 -7.02 22.38
CA ASN A 74 -12.61 -6.82 21.97
C ASN A 74 -12.89 -5.40 21.45
N GLU A 75 -12.04 -4.42 21.76
CA GLU A 75 -12.17 -3.05 21.29
C GLU A 75 -11.08 -2.74 20.27
N ILE A 76 -11.44 -2.74 19.01
CA ILE A 76 -10.55 -2.40 17.91
C ILE A 76 -11.04 -1.10 17.29
N SER A 77 -10.16 -0.10 17.20
CA SER A 77 -10.43 1.18 16.58
C SER A 77 -9.75 1.32 15.23
N PHE A 78 -10.47 1.94 14.28
CA PHE A 78 -9.97 2.30 12.96
C PHE A 78 -10.07 3.82 12.77
N VAL A 79 -8.99 4.45 12.36
CA VAL A 79 -8.90 5.88 12.06
C VAL A 79 -8.68 6.08 10.58
N ASP A 80 -9.63 6.72 9.92
CA ASP A 80 -9.57 7.20 8.54
C ASP A 80 -9.20 8.69 8.57
N THR A 81 -7.94 8.99 8.31
CA THR A 81 -7.40 10.33 8.56
C THR A 81 -7.72 11.34 7.48
N MET A 82 -8.07 10.89 6.28
CA MET A 82 -8.42 11.70 5.10
C MET A 82 -9.59 11.03 4.37
N THR A 83 -10.77 11.13 4.97
CA THR A 83 -11.87 10.21 4.72
C THR A 83 -12.57 10.39 3.35
N GLY A 84 -12.50 11.60 2.72
CA GLY A 84 -13.23 11.89 1.49
C GLY A 84 -14.73 11.60 1.64
N SER A 85 -15.25 10.63 0.89
CA SER A 85 -16.66 10.19 0.99
C SER A 85 -16.97 9.28 2.19
N GLY A 86 -15.96 8.87 2.96
CA GLY A 86 -16.10 7.91 4.07
C GLY A 86 -16.11 6.44 3.65
N ILE A 87 -16.02 6.15 2.35
CA ILE A 87 -16.23 4.79 1.82
C ILE A 87 -15.30 3.75 2.46
N ARG A 88 -14.01 4.05 2.69
CA ARG A 88 -13.06 3.11 3.27
C ARG A 88 -13.46 2.76 4.71
N GLY A 89 -13.63 3.75 5.58
CA GLY A 89 -14.02 3.53 6.97
C GLY A 89 -15.39 2.89 7.10
N LEU A 90 -16.36 3.20 6.23
CA LEU A 90 -17.69 2.57 6.21
C LEU A 90 -17.63 1.11 5.80
N ARG A 91 -16.84 0.77 4.78
CA ARG A 91 -16.60 -0.62 4.40
C ARG A 91 -15.92 -1.40 5.52
N VAL A 92 -14.93 -0.80 6.17
CA VAL A 92 -14.29 -1.39 7.37
C VAL A 92 -15.34 -1.70 8.44
N ALA A 93 -16.26 -0.77 8.70
CA ALA A 93 -17.32 -0.96 9.71
C ALA A 93 -18.33 -2.06 9.33
N ASN A 94 -18.68 -2.18 8.05
CA ASN A 94 -19.63 -3.19 7.56
C ASN A 94 -19.00 -4.59 7.45
N GLU A 95 -17.79 -4.66 6.89
CA GLU A 95 -17.17 -5.92 6.48
C GLU A 95 -16.27 -6.52 7.58
N ILE A 96 -15.93 -5.76 8.65
CA ILE A 96 -15.09 -6.23 9.75
C ILE A 96 -15.77 -5.97 11.12
N PRO A 97 -16.66 -6.85 11.56
CA PRO A 97 -17.45 -6.66 12.80
C PRO A 97 -16.60 -6.45 14.07
N LYS A 98 -15.38 -7.02 14.10
CA LYS A 98 -14.42 -6.85 15.22
C LYS A 98 -13.97 -5.40 15.42
N ILE A 99 -14.04 -4.55 14.39
CA ILE A 99 -13.70 -3.12 14.51
C ILE A 99 -14.93 -2.39 15.03
N THR A 100 -14.91 -2.04 16.29
CA THR A 100 -16.07 -1.50 17.02
C THR A 100 -16.18 0.01 16.95
N LYS A 101 -15.08 0.73 16.71
CA LYS A 101 -15.01 2.18 16.69
C LYS A 101 -14.35 2.68 15.40
N ILE A 102 -15.06 3.50 14.65
CA ILE A 102 -14.56 4.15 13.43
C ILE A 102 -14.44 5.65 13.69
N ILE A 103 -13.30 6.21 13.34
CA ILE A 103 -13.01 7.62 13.51
C ILE A 103 -12.66 8.19 12.14
N PHE A 104 -13.46 9.15 11.69
CA PHE A 104 -13.30 9.86 10.43
C PHE A 104 -12.75 11.25 10.69
N ASN A 105 -11.73 11.62 9.91
CA ASN A 105 -11.24 12.98 9.87
C ASN A 105 -11.02 13.43 8.42
N ASP A 106 -11.30 14.67 8.13
CA ASP A 106 -10.91 15.32 6.88
C ASP A 106 -10.79 16.84 7.10
N LEU A 107 -9.84 17.46 6.41
CA LEU A 107 -9.73 18.93 6.40
C LEU A 107 -10.91 19.58 5.66
N ASN A 108 -11.47 18.88 4.66
CA ASN A 108 -12.62 19.33 3.91
C ASN A 108 -13.91 19.07 4.70
N TYR A 109 -14.56 20.13 5.13
CA TYR A 109 -15.83 20.10 5.85
C TYR A 109 -16.92 19.28 5.13
N PHE A 110 -17.03 19.39 3.80
CA PHE A 110 -18.03 18.63 3.03
C PHE A 110 -17.77 17.12 3.08
N SER A 111 -16.51 16.69 3.08
CA SER A 111 -16.14 15.29 3.26
C SER A 111 -16.63 14.75 4.60
N VAL A 112 -16.50 15.54 5.67
CA VAL A 112 -16.98 15.14 7.00
C VAL A 112 -18.51 15.03 7.02
N GLN A 113 -19.25 16.00 6.41
CA GLN A 113 -20.71 15.94 6.37
C GLN A 113 -21.22 14.74 5.54
N ILE A 114 -20.63 14.48 4.38
CA ILE A 114 -20.99 13.31 3.56
C ILE A 114 -20.69 12.00 4.27
N SER A 115 -19.57 11.89 4.97
CA SER A 115 -19.25 10.69 5.77
C SER A 115 -20.27 10.45 6.87
N LYS A 116 -20.80 11.49 7.53
CA LYS A 116 -21.91 11.39 8.48
C LYS A 116 -23.17 10.84 7.82
N ILE A 117 -23.59 11.42 6.69
CA ILE A 117 -24.76 10.96 5.94
C ILE A 117 -24.60 9.50 5.51
N ASN A 118 -23.44 9.15 4.98
CA ASN A 118 -23.14 7.80 4.56
C ASN A 118 -23.12 6.80 5.73
N ALA A 119 -22.68 7.22 6.93
CA ALA A 119 -22.76 6.40 8.13
C ALA A 119 -24.24 6.16 8.56
N ILE A 120 -25.10 7.17 8.43
CA ILE A 120 -26.55 7.04 8.68
C ILE A 120 -27.20 6.09 7.67
N LEU A 121 -26.87 6.22 6.38
CA LEU A 121 -27.40 5.36 5.30
C LEU A 121 -27.08 3.86 5.52
N ASN A 122 -26.01 3.56 6.25
CA ASN A 122 -25.58 2.21 6.56
C ASN A 122 -25.89 1.77 8.01
N ASN A 123 -26.64 2.57 8.80
CA ASN A 123 -26.93 2.32 10.20
C ASN A 123 -25.67 2.20 11.11
N LEU A 124 -24.60 2.89 10.75
CA LEU A 124 -23.30 2.80 11.44
C LEU A 124 -22.97 4.02 12.31
N TYR A 125 -23.84 5.05 12.30
CA TYR A 125 -23.56 6.36 12.92
C TYR A 125 -23.11 6.25 14.38
N ASN A 126 -23.74 5.38 15.16
CA ASN A 126 -23.43 5.20 16.59
C ASN A 126 -22.00 4.63 16.86
N ARG A 127 -21.42 3.93 15.86
CA ARG A 127 -20.05 3.41 15.92
C ARG A 127 -19.01 4.41 15.41
N CYS A 128 -19.45 5.54 14.88
CA CYS A 128 -18.61 6.52 14.19
C CYS A 128 -18.39 7.78 15.04
N ARG A 129 -17.21 8.40 14.86
CA ARG A 129 -16.88 9.74 15.34
C ARG A 129 -16.31 10.52 14.17
N PHE A 130 -16.59 11.84 14.12
CA PHE A 130 -16.26 12.66 12.97
C PHE A 130 -15.55 13.94 13.42
N TYR A 131 -14.45 14.26 12.75
CA TYR A 131 -13.63 15.43 13.04
C TYR A 131 -13.34 16.19 11.75
N ASN A 132 -13.23 17.54 11.86
CA ASN A 132 -12.85 18.41 10.76
C ASN A 132 -11.61 19.19 11.18
N LYS A 133 -10.43 18.56 11.02
CA LYS A 133 -9.16 19.10 11.48
C LYS A 133 -8.05 18.81 10.48
N GLU A 134 -6.97 19.61 10.56
CA GLU A 134 -5.70 19.22 9.96
C GLU A 134 -5.23 17.89 10.60
N ILE A 135 -4.60 17.03 9.80
CA ILE A 135 -4.31 15.64 10.20
C ILE A 135 -3.42 15.54 11.44
N CYS A 136 -2.31 16.29 11.51
CA CYS A 136 -1.40 16.19 12.64
C CYS A 136 -1.96 16.87 13.90
N ASP A 137 -2.75 17.92 13.76
CA ASP A 137 -3.52 18.48 14.88
C ASP A 137 -4.55 17.45 15.37
N PHE A 138 -5.31 16.85 14.47
CA PHE A 138 -6.27 15.80 14.81
C PHE A 138 -5.60 14.63 15.56
N LEU A 139 -4.53 14.09 14.99
CA LEU A 139 -3.85 12.93 15.58
C LEU A 139 -3.22 13.25 16.94
N SER A 140 -2.64 14.44 17.12
CA SER A 140 -2.01 14.83 18.38
C SER A 140 -3.02 15.17 19.48
N THR A 141 -4.16 15.74 19.13
CA THR A 141 -5.16 16.20 20.13
C THR A 141 -6.25 15.18 20.41
N THR A 142 -6.59 14.31 19.45
CA THR A 142 -7.72 13.38 19.54
C THR A 142 -7.28 11.93 19.70
N ILE A 143 -6.21 11.53 19.01
CA ILE A 143 -5.63 10.18 19.05
C ILE A 143 -4.27 10.26 19.76
N ASN A 144 -4.28 10.77 20.98
CA ASN A 144 -3.09 11.05 21.77
C ASN A 144 -2.55 9.78 22.46
N PHE A 145 -1.51 9.98 23.30
CA PHE A 145 -0.81 8.90 24.01
C PHE A 145 -1.75 7.98 24.83
N GLU A 146 -2.85 8.51 25.39
CA GLU A 146 -3.81 7.77 26.23
C GLU A 146 -4.81 6.97 25.39
N ASN A 147 -5.09 7.42 24.15
CA ASN A 147 -6.14 6.88 23.26
C ASN A 147 -5.60 6.50 21.88
N ARG A 148 -4.44 5.84 21.82
CA ARG A 148 -3.87 5.39 20.54
C ARG A 148 -4.81 4.43 19.83
N ALA A 149 -4.84 4.54 18.49
CA ALA A 149 -5.68 3.71 17.66
C ALA A 149 -5.04 2.36 17.32
N THR A 150 -5.87 1.35 17.13
CA THR A 150 -5.40 0.03 16.70
C THR A 150 -4.97 0.05 15.22
N ILE A 151 -5.73 0.73 14.36
CA ILE A 151 -5.41 0.89 12.93
C ILE A 151 -5.49 2.37 12.57
N VAL A 152 -4.46 2.89 11.91
CA VAL A 152 -4.43 4.26 11.36
C VAL A 152 -4.19 4.18 9.87
N ASP A 153 -5.15 4.67 9.10
CA ASP A 153 -5.09 4.75 7.64
C ASP A 153 -4.80 6.18 7.19
N ILE A 154 -3.79 6.33 6.33
CA ILE A 154 -3.44 7.61 5.71
C ILE A 154 -3.38 7.46 4.19
N ASP A 155 -4.25 8.20 3.48
CA ASP A 155 -4.40 8.16 2.02
C ASP A 155 -4.45 9.58 1.42
N PRO A 156 -3.32 10.33 1.44
CA PRO A 156 -3.25 11.70 0.96
C PRO A 156 -3.20 11.78 -0.56
N PHE A 157 -3.60 12.93 -1.10
CA PHE A 157 -3.16 13.32 -2.43
C PHE A 157 -1.66 13.60 -2.44
N GLY A 158 -0.90 12.83 -3.25
CA GLY A 158 0.54 12.98 -3.38
C GLY A 158 1.33 12.23 -2.32
N THR A 159 2.07 12.93 -1.49
CA THR A 159 3.05 12.34 -0.58
C THR A 159 2.54 12.20 0.86
N PRO A 160 2.71 11.05 1.52
CA PRO A 160 2.44 10.88 2.94
C PRO A 160 3.58 11.41 3.84
N ALA A 161 4.73 11.75 3.28
CA ALA A 161 5.95 12.07 4.03
C ALA A 161 5.77 13.11 5.16
N PRO A 162 5.01 14.21 5.01
CA PRO A 162 4.81 15.19 6.08
C PRO A 162 4.07 14.64 7.31
N TYR A 163 3.33 13.57 7.16
CA TYR A 163 2.42 13.05 8.18
C TYR A 163 2.94 11.81 8.92
N LEU A 164 4.05 11.21 8.46
CA LEU A 164 4.52 9.93 8.99
C LEU A 164 4.86 9.98 10.48
N ASP A 165 5.41 11.09 10.99
CA ASP A 165 5.72 11.23 12.43
C ASP A 165 4.44 11.21 13.28
N CYS A 166 3.45 12.06 12.96
CA CYS A 166 2.22 12.12 13.73
C CYS A 166 1.38 10.84 13.63
N VAL A 167 1.40 10.15 12.48
CA VAL A 167 0.76 8.83 12.31
C VAL A 167 1.41 7.78 13.21
N LEU A 168 2.74 7.70 13.23
CA LEU A 168 3.46 6.73 14.07
C LEU A 168 3.24 6.96 15.57
N ARG A 169 3.05 8.21 16.00
CA ARG A 169 2.73 8.53 17.40
C ARG A 169 1.32 8.17 17.81
N SER A 170 0.38 8.10 16.86
CA SER A 170 -1.04 7.88 17.11
C SER A 170 -1.47 6.41 17.15
N VAL A 171 -0.62 5.47 16.76
CA VAL A 171 -0.91 4.04 16.72
C VAL A 171 -0.44 3.34 18.00
N GLU A 172 -1.23 2.37 18.50
CA GLU A 172 -0.87 1.57 19.68
C GLU A 172 0.30 0.61 19.42
N ASN A 173 0.93 0.13 20.47
CA ASN A 173 1.92 -0.95 20.36
C ASN A 173 1.26 -2.24 19.85
N GLY A 174 1.80 -2.80 18.77
CA GLY A 174 1.19 -3.93 18.06
C GLY A 174 0.04 -3.53 17.14
N GLY A 175 -0.24 -2.24 16.96
CA GLY A 175 -1.20 -1.71 15.99
C GLY A 175 -0.67 -1.71 14.56
N LEU A 176 -1.49 -1.28 13.63
CA LEU A 176 -1.22 -1.25 12.19
C LEU A 176 -1.32 0.16 11.63
N ILE A 177 -0.37 0.55 10.83
CA ILE A 177 -0.51 1.71 9.95
C ILE A 177 -0.67 1.24 8.50
N SER A 178 -1.50 1.92 7.74
CA SER A 178 -1.57 1.80 6.29
C SER A 178 -1.31 3.14 5.64
N VAL A 179 -0.37 3.17 4.72
CA VAL A 179 0.16 4.39 4.13
C VAL A 179 0.12 4.31 2.63
N THR A 180 -0.58 5.26 1.99
CA THR A 180 -0.60 5.41 0.53
C THR A 180 0.26 6.59 0.10
N ALA A 181 1.00 6.41 -0.99
CA ALA A 181 1.69 7.45 -1.73
C ALA A 181 1.20 7.46 -3.18
N THR A 182 0.70 8.59 -3.66
CA THR A 182 0.27 8.78 -5.06
C THR A 182 1.27 9.62 -5.87
N ASP A 183 2.37 10.09 -5.26
CA ASP A 183 3.49 10.73 -5.95
C ASP A 183 4.47 9.70 -6.55
N THR A 184 3.93 8.72 -7.27
CA THR A 184 4.69 7.62 -7.87
C THR A 184 5.80 8.09 -8.82
N ALA A 185 5.62 9.21 -9.53
CA ALA A 185 6.67 9.81 -10.33
C ALA A 185 7.92 10.16 -9.50
N VAL A 186 7.74 10.53 -8.24
CA VAL A 186 8.84 10.80 -7.30
C VAL A 186 9.50 9.49 -6.87
N LEU A 187 8.71 8.54 -6.37
CA LEU A 187 9.21 7.27 -5.83
C LEU A 187 9.79 6.35 -6.92
N CYS A 188 9.28 6.42 -8.16
CA CYS A 188 9.75 5.61 -9.29
C CYS A 188 10.86 6.26 -10.13
N GLY A 189 11.46 7.38 -9.68
CA GLY A 189 12.71 7.88 -10.22
C GLY A 189 12.64 8.97 -11.27
N VAL A 190 11.46 9.60 -11.52
CA VAL A 190 11.37 10.77 -12.39
C VAL A 190 11.99 12.01 -11.72
N TYR A 191 11.81 12.14 -10.40
CA TYR A 191 12.30 13.28 -9.61
C TYR A 191 13.20 12.83 -8.44
N PRO A 192 14.43 12.36 -8.69
CA PRO A 192 15.26 11.70 -7.67
C PRO A 192 15.66 12.65 -6.52
N LYS A 193 15.93 13.93 -6.77
CA LYS A 193 16.23 14.91 -5.73
C LYS A 193 15.03 15.17 -4.80
N VAL A 194 13.81 15.17 -5.37
CA VAL A 194 12.58 15.32 -4.59
C VAL A 194 12.33 14.06 -3.75
N CYS A 195 12.60 12.88 -4.31
CA CYS A 195 12.50 11.63 -3.59
C CYS A 195 13.45 11.59 -2.39
N TYR A 196 14.72 11.94 -2.58
CA TYR A 196 15.68 12.02 -1.48
C TYR A 196 15.20 12.97 -0.38
N ARG A 197 14.72 14.16 -0.73
CA ARG A 197 14.23 15.16 0.24
C ARG A 197 13.02 14.66 1.06
N LYS A 198 12.11 13.90 0.42
CA LYS A 198 10.86 13.44 1.04
C LYS A 198 10.99 12.09 1.74
N TYR A 199 11.75 11.16 1.15
CA TYR A 199 11.80 9.75 1.54
C TYR A 199 13.21 9.28 1.95
N TYR A 200 14.19 10.21 2.01
CA TYR A 200 15.57 9.94 2.45
C TYR A 200 16.32 8.89 1.62
N GLY A 201 15.89 8.65 0.38
CA GLY A 201 16.54 7.68 -0.50
C GLY A 201 16.47 8.08 -1.97
N TYR A 202 17.46 7.66 -2.76
CA TYR A 202 17.49 7.88 -4.20
C TYR A 202 16.80 6.73 -4.93
N PRO A 203 15.77 7.01 -5.75
CA PRO A 203 15.14 6.02 -6.61
C PRO A 203 15.97 5.77 -7.87
N LEU A 204 15.69 4.63 -8.55
CA LEU A 204 16.20 4.38 -9.89
C LEU A 204 15.04 4.22 -10.88
N ARG A 205 15.17 4.84 -12.05
CA ARG A 205 14.19 4.69 -13.13
C ARG A 205 14.50 3.44 -13.94
N THR A 206 13.89 2.32 -13.55
CA THR A 206 14.11 0.97 -14.11
C THR A 206 12.76 0.28 -14.37
N ASN A 207 12.78 -0.92 -14.96
CA ASN A 207 11.58 -1.73 -15.14
C ASN A 207 10.99 -2.25 -13.81
N TYR A 208 11.72 -2.19 -12.71
CA TYR A 208 11.32 -2.57 -11.36
C TYR A 208 11.21 -1.37 -10.40
N SER A 209 11.03 -0.17 -10.94
CA SER A 209 10.95 1.07 -10.14
C SER A 209 9.79 1.09 -9.15
N GLU A 210 8.70 0.36 -9.38
CA GLU A 210 7.59 0.25 -8.42
C GLU A 210 8.02 -0.46 -7.13
N GLU A 211 8.77 -1.56 -7.23
CA GLU A 211 9.31 -2.23 -6.03
C GLU A 211 10.35 -1.35 -5.32
N ILE A 212 11.17 -0.61 -6.06
CA ILE A 212 12.06 0.40 -5.47
C ILE A 212 11.24 1.44 -4.69
N GLY A 213 10.18 1.96 -5.28
CA GLY A 213 9.31 2.95 -4.65
C GLY A 213 8.66 2.45 -3.35
N VAL A 214 8.14 1.22 -3.37
CA VAL A 214 7.61 0.55 -2.15
C VAL A 214 8.69 0.46 -1.08
N ARG A 215 9.88 -0.02 -1.41
CA ARG A 215 10.99 -0.19 -0.47
C ARG A 215 11.54 1.13 0.06
N LEU A 216 11.50 2.20 -0.73
CA LEU A 216 11.83 3.55 -0.31
C LEU A 216 10.79 4.10 0.68
N LEU A 217 9.50 3.90 0.44
CA LEU A 217 8.45 4.30 1.36
C LEU A 217 8.57 3.57 2.70
N ILE A 218 8.78 2.24 2.67
CA ILE A 218 9.00 1.44 3.90
C ILE A 218 10.26 1.91 4.63
N SER A 219 11.36 2.17 3.92
CA SER A 219 12.61 2.71 4.50
C SER A 219 12.37 4.03 5.23
N SER A 220 11.65 4.96 4.62
CA SER A 220 11.29 6.25 5.22
C SER A 220 10.47 6.07 6.50
N ILE A 221 9.44 5.21 6.46
CA ILE A 221 8.64 4.90 7.66
C ILE A 221 9.53 4.29 8.75
N ALA A 222 10.41 3.34 8.41
CA ALA A 222 11.30 2.68 9.35
C ALA A 222 12.27 3.64 10.03
N LEU A 223 12.87 4.56 9.25
CA LEU A 223 13.78 5.58 9.78
C LEU A 223 13.09 6.57 10.72
N ILE A 224 11.86 6.98 10.40
CA ILE A 224 11.09 7.87 11.28
C ILE A 224 10.63 7.11 12.53
N ALA A 225 10.17 5.86 12.39
CA ALA A 225 9.77 5.02 13.51
C ALA A 225 10.94 4.79 14.49
N SER A 226 12.14 4.50 14.00
CA SER A 226 13.31 4.25 14.85
C SER A 226 13.68 5.46 15.72
N ARG A 227 13.48 6.69 15.25
CA ARG A 227 13.69 7.93 16.04
C ARG A 227 12.67 8.08 17.17
N LEU A 228 11.56 7.31 17.14
CA LEU A 228 10.50 7.29 18.14
C LEU A 228 10.58 6.04 19.04
N ASP A 229 11.69 5.33 19.04
CA ASP A 229 11.87 4.03 19.71
C ASP A 229 10.86 2.97 19.27
N LEU A 230 10.38 3.09 18.02
CA LEU A 230 9.48 2.16 17.38
C LEU A 230 10.21 1.36 16.30
N SER A 231 9.77 0.14 16.09
CA SER A 231 10.13 -0.68 14.94
C SER A 231 8.91 -1.00 14.10
N ILE A 232 9.13 -1.28 12.82
CA ILE A 232 8.08 -1.68 11.91
C ILE A 232 8.29 -3.10 11.40
N ILE A 233 7.16 -3.77 11.14
CA ILE A 233 7.11 -5.06 10.46
C ILE A 233 6.16 -4.88 9.28
N PRO A 234 6.65 -4.83 8.02
CA PRO A 234 5.79 -4.79 6.86
C PRO A 234 4.91 -6.04 6.82
N VAL A 235 3.60 -5.83 6.70
CA VAL A 235 2.60 -6.90 6.64
C VAL A 235 2.23 -7.21 5.21
N PHE A 236 2.04 -6.16 4.42
CA PHE A 236 1.76 -6.24 3.00
C PHE A 236 2.16 -4.94 2.31
N SER A 237 2.55 -5.04 1.03
CA SER A 237 2.95 -3.87 0.26
C SER A 237 2.71 -4.10 -1.22
N HIS A 238 2.16 -3.13 -1.92
CA HIS A 238 1.95 -3.22 -3.36
C HIS A 238 2.04 -1.86 -4.03
N GLY A 239 2.42 -1.89 -5.30
CA GLY A 239 2.23 -0.79 -6.25
C GLY A 239 1.12 -1.18 -7.22
N TYR A 240 0.30 -0.22 -7.63
CA TYR A 240 -0.76 -0.46 -8.58
C TYR A 240 -1.14 0.83 -9.30
N ARG A 241 -1.07 0.86 -10.64
CA ARG A 241 -1.35 2.06 -11.43
C ARG A 241 -0.58 3.29 -10.93
N ASN A 242 -1.28 4.20 -10.26
CA ASN A 242 -0.77 5.52 -9.84
C ASN A 242 -0.58 5.64 -8.33
N TYR A 243 -0.49 4.53 -7.58
CA TYR A 243 -0.23 4.58 -6.15
C TYR A 243 0.68 3.42 -5.69
N ILE A 244 1.36 3.68 -4.59
CA ILE A 244 2.09 2.71 -3.79
C ILE A 244 1.41 2.68 -2.42
N ARG A 245 1.17 1.47 -1.89
CA ARG A 245 0.56 1.31 -0.58
C ARG A 245 1.29 0.27 0.25
N VAL A 246 1.53 0.60 1.51
CA VAL A 246 2.22 -0.26 2.47
C VAL A 246 1.41 -0.37 3.76
N TYR A 247 1.47 -1.54 4.38
CA TYR A 247 0.85 -1.85 5.67
C TYR A 247 1.93 -2.32 6.60
N CYS A 248 2.11 -1.65 7.74
CA CYS A 248 3.16 -1.96 8.69
C CYS A 248 2.59 -2.11 10.10
N LYS A 249 2.86 -3.24 10.73
CA LYS A 249 2.63 -3.42 12.17
C LYS A 249 3.71 -2.66 12.93
N ILE A 250 3.30 -1.96 13.99
CA ILE A 250 4.18 -1.15 14.82
C ILE A 250 4.51 -1.90 16.11
N SER A 251 5.77 -1.88 16.51
CA SER A 251 6.22 -2.46 17.77
C SER A 251 7.09 -1.46 18.53
N LYS A 252 6.76 -1.21 19.80
CA LYS A 252 7.57 -0.40 20.69
C LYS A 252 8.73 -1.23 21.19
N SER A 253 9.95 -0.96 20.71
CA SER A 253 11.13 -1.69 21.08
C SER A 253 12.40 -0.95 20.68
N ASN A 254 13.12 -0.41 21.67
CA ASN A 254 14.42 0.25 21.45
C ASN A 254 15.42 -0.73 20.81
N TYR A 255 15.39 -2.00 21.21
CA TYR A 255 16.27 -3.02 20.66
C TYR A 255 16.10 -3.18 19.13
N PHE A 256 14.87 -3.29 18.65
CA PHE A 256 14.61 -3.40 17.21
C PHE A 256 14.72 -2.07 16.48
N ALA A 257 14.41 -0.95 17.14
CA ALA A 257 14.64 0.39 16.60
C ALA A 257 16.13 0.62 16.30
N ASN A 258 17.03 0.25 17.22
CA ASN A 258 18.47 0.33 17.03
C ASN A 258 18.99 -0.54 15.86
N LYS A 259 18.27 -1.59 15.50
CA LYS A 259 18.63 -2.50 14.40
C LYS A 259 18.04 -2.13 13.04
N VAL A 260 17.45 -0.95 12.90
CA VAL A 260 16.85 -0.52 11.62
C VAL A 260 17.87 -0.55 10.48
N HIS A 261 19.13 -0.19 10.75
CA HIS A 261 20.22 -0.18 9.77
C HIS A 261 20.51 -1.57 9.17
N GLU A 262 20.26 -2.65 9.91
CA GLU A 262 20.42 -4.03 9.42
C GLU A 262 19.40 -4.38 8.33
N LYS A 263 18.27 -3.67 8.28
CA LYS A 263 17.17 -3.87 7.32
C LYS A 263 17.23 -2.92 6.13
N LEU A 264 18.17 -1.98 6.14
CA LEU A 264 18.38 -1.02 5.05
C LEU A 264 19.57 -1.43 4.18
N GLY A 265 19.57 -0.96 2.95
CA GLY A 265 20.67 -1.18 2.02
C GLY A 265 20.44 -0.44 0.71
N TYR A 266 21.21 -0.80 -0.31
CA TYR A 266 21.24 -0.09 -1.59
C TYR A 266 21.06 -1.08 -2.74
N VAL A 267 20.32 -0.66 -3.76
CA VAL A 267 20.27 -1.40 -5.04
C VAL A 267 21.37 -0.88 -5.95
N VAL A 268 22.15 -1.82 -6.48
CA VAL A 268 23.15 -1.57 -7.51
C VAL A 268 22.61 -2.06 -8.84
N HIS A 269 22.55 -1.18 -9.84
CA HIS A 269 22.03 -1.49 -11.16
C HIS A 269 23.03 -1.12 -12.26
N CYS A 270 23.29 -2.06 -13.16
CA CYS A 270 24.06 -1.84 -14.37
C CYS A 270 23.14 -1.63 -15.56
N PHE A 271 23.05 -0.41 -16.08
CA PHE A 271 22.25 -0.11 -17.27
C PHE A 271 22.80 -0.76 -18.57
N ASN A 272 24.06 -1.20 -18.59
CA ASN A 272 24.65 -1.88 -19.72
C ASN A 272 24.18 -3.34 -19.86
N CYS A 273 24.38 -4.18 -18.82
CA CYS A 273 24.05 -5.61 -18.85
C CYS A 273 22.75 -5.97 -18.11
N ARG A 274 22.09 -5.00 -17.48
CA ARG A 274 20.87 -5.15 -16.68
C ARG A 274 21.06 -5.97 -15.41
N TYR A 275 22.28 -6.31 -15.03
CA TYR A 275 22.58 -6.96 -13.76
C TYR A 275 22.18 -6.05 -12.60
N ARG A 276 21.57 -6.63 -11.58
CA ARG A 276 21.12 -5.93 -10.38
C ARG A 276 21.29 -6.78 -9.14
N TYR A 277 21.69 -6.17 -8.06
CA TYR A 277 21.83 -6.78 -6.75
C TYR A 277 21.72 -5.72 -5.67
N PHE A 278 21.63 -6.12 -4.42
CA PHE A 278 21.66 -5.17 -3.31
C PHE A 278 22.89 -5.38 -2.43
N VAL A 279 23.27 -4.30 -1.75
CA VAL A 279 24.41 -4.26 -0.83
C VAL A 279 24.03 -3.52 0.44
N LYS A 280 24.70 -3.86 1.54
CA LYS A 280 24.52 -3.17 2.82
C LYS A 280 25.39 -1.90 2.93
N SER A 281 26.54 -1.89 2.25
CA SER A 281 27.50 -0.80 2.25
C SER A 281 27.87 -0.40 0.83
N LEU A 282 28.15 0.87 0.63
CA LEU A 282 28.61 1.42 -0.67
C LEU A 282 30.13 1.37 -0.83
N TYR A 283 30.83 0.87 0.18
CA TYR A 283 32.29 0.84 0.13
C TYR A 283 32.75 -0.15 -0.94
N GLY A 284 33.63 0.31 -1.84
CA GLY A 284 34.30 -0.54 -2.82
C GLY A 284 33.45 -0.96 -4.03
N ILE A 285 32.40 -0.22 -4.43
CA ILE A 285 31.57 -0.56 -5.59
C ILE A 285 31.82 0.44 -6.75
N PRO A 286 32.89 0.24 -7.56
CA PRO A 286 33.15 1.12 -8.70
C PRO A 286 32.40 0.69 -9.96
N ASN A 287 32.30 -0.63 -10.24
CA ASN A 287 31.84 -1.21 -11.49
C ASN A 287 30.96 -2.44 -11.31
N CYS A 288 30.27 -2.81 -12.37
CA CYS A 288 29.44 -4.01 -12.43
C CYS A 288 30.29 -5.28 -12.30
N ASN A 289 29.85 -6.20 -11.46
CA ASN A 289 30.56 -7.50 -11.27
C ASN A 289 30.48 -8.40 -12.52
N ASP A 290 29.50 -8.18 -13.41
CA ASP A 290 29.26 -9.00 -14.60
C ASP A 290 29.97 -8.43 -15.85
N CYS A 291 29.81 -7.15 -16.16
CA CYS A 291 30.33 -6.55 -17.38
C CYS A 291 31.38 -5.45 -17.17
N HIS A 292 31.78 -5.18 -15.94
CA HIS A 292 32.80 -4.20 -15.55
C HIS A 292 32.51 -2.73 -15.95
N LYS A 293 31.29 -2.44 -16.40
CA LYS A 293 30.84 -1.07 -16.70
C LYS A 293 30.36 -0.36 -15.43
N ARG A 294 30.35 0.98 -15.47
CA ARG A 294 29.85 1.80 -14.37
C ARG A 294 28.44 1.43 -13.95
N VAL A 295 28.19 1.34 -12.65
CA VAL A 295 26.88 1.09 -12.07
C VAL A 295 26.20 2.37 -11.58
N THR A 296 24.89 2.30 -11.38
CA THR A 296 24.08 3.34 -10.71
C THR A 296 23.49 2.75 -9.44
N ILE A 297 23.44 3.55 -8.38
CA ILE A 297 23.06 3.11 -7.04
C ILE A 297 21.82 3.87 -6.59
N GLY A 298 20.85 3.15 -6.06
CA GLY A 298 19.64 3.70 -5.42
C GLY A 298 19.54 3.29 -3.95
N GLY A 299 18.83 4.08 -3.16
CA GLY A 299 18.64 3.84 -1.74
C GLY A 299 19.16 5.01 -0.86
N PRO A 300 19.24 4.83 0.49
CA PRO A 300 18.92 3.58 1.21
C PRO A 300 17.45 3.20 1.08
N LEU A 301 17.20 1.89 1.03
CA LEU A 301 15.87 1.32 0.90
C LEU A 301 15.73 0.05 1.75
N TRP A 302 14.49 -0.38 1.99
CA TRP A 302 14.20 -1.58 2.75
C TRP A 302 14.60 -2.85 1.98
N THR A 303 15.46 -3.69 2.55
CA THR A 303 15.99 -4.89 1.91
C THR A 303 15.39 -6.20 2.44
N SER A 304 14.65 -6.12 3.55
CA SER A 304 13.99 -7.29 4.16
C SER A 304 12.63 -7.58 3.48
N GLN A 305 11.91 -8.56 4.03
CA GLN A 305 10.57 -8.96 3.56
C GLN A 305 9.59 -7.77 3.61
N ILE A 306 8.66 -7.78 2.66
CA ILE A 306 7.59 -6.76 2.50
C ILE A 306 6.20 -7.37 2.62
N PHE A 307 6.13 -8.67 2.92
CA PHE A 307 4.93 -9.46 3.15
C PHE A 307 5.08 -10.27 4.44
N ASP A 308 3.96 -10.51 5.11
CA ASP A 308 3.84 -11.38 6.26
C ASP A 308 3.14 -12.68 5.85
N LYS A 309 3.79 -13.82 6.10
CA LYS A 309 3.28 -15.13 5.70
C LYS A 309 1.97 -15.49 6.38
N GLU A 310 1.86 -15.21 7.68
CA GLU A 310 0.66 -15.56 8.46
C GLU A 310 -0.56 -14.79 7.95
N ILE A 311 -0.40 -13.51 7.68
CA ILE A 311 -1.46 -12.65 7.12
C ILE A 311 -1.87 -13.14 5.72
N LEU A 312 -0.90 -13.46 4.87
CA LEU A 312 -1.18 -13.95 3.52
C LEU A 312 -1.94 -15.29 3.54
N CYS A 313 -1.50 -16.25 4.38
CA CYS A 313 -2.21 -17.53 4.54
C CYS A 313 -3.66 -17.31 5.01
N LYS A 314 -3.88 -16.48 6.04
CA LYS A 314 -5.24 -16.17 6.52
C LYS A 314 -6.13 -15.57 5.42
N ILE A 315 -5.58 -14.71 4.57
CA ILE A 315 -6.34 -14.10 3.47
C ILE A 315 -6.69 -15.17 2.42
N THR A 316 -5.72 -15.96 1.98
CA THR A 316 -5.96 -16.99 0.94
C THR A 316 -6.94 -18.04 1.40
N ASP A 317 -6.83 -18.49 2.64
CA ASP A 317 -7.74 -19.48 3.24
C ASP A 317 -9.17 -18.91 3.35
N SER A 318 -9.32 -17.68 3.88
CA SER A 318 -10.61 -17.01 4.03
C SER A 318 -11.33 -16.79 2.69
N ILE A 319 -10.60 -16.45 1.62
CA ILE A 319 -11.20 -16.26 0.29
C ILE A 319 -11.60 -17.63 -0.31
N ALA A 320 -10.76 -18.66 -0.17
CA ALA A 320 -11.03 -19.99 -0.65
C ALA A 320 -12.29 -20.61 0.02
N GLU A 321 -12.41 -20.45 1.34
CA GLU A 321 -13.57 -20.93 2.12
C GLU A 321 -14.87 -20.19 1.79
N SER A 322 -14.81 -18.88 1.51
CA SER A 322 -16.00 -18.07 1.23
C SER A 322 -16.64 -18.37 -0.12
N GLY A 323 -15.98 -19.09 -1.00
CA GLY A 323 -16.48 -19.42 -2.35
C GLY A 323 -16.84 -18.18 -3.19
N CYS A 324 -16.28 -17.00 -2.82
CA CYS A 324 -16.73 -15.71 -3.31
C CYS A 324 -16.24 -15.46 -4.76
N PRO A 325 -17.11 -15.63 -5.79
CA PRO A 325 -16.74 -15.39 -7.18
C PRO A 325 -16.77 -13.91 -7.57
N HIS A 326 -17.18 -13.00 -6.68
CA HIS A 326 -17.55 -11.62 -7.02
C HIS A 326 -16.59 -10.52 -6.62
N ILE A 327 -15.31 -10.83 -6.40
CA ILE A 327 -14.30 -9.77 -6.44
C ILE A 327 -13.96 -9.61 -7.92
N GLU A 328 -14.57 -8.62 -8.56
CA GLU A 328 -14.40 -8.33 -9.99
C GLU A 328 -12.93 -8.42 -10.38
N SER A 329 -12.63 -9.27 -11.35
CA SER A 329 -11.36 -9.30 -12.05
C SER A 329 -11.17 -7.92 -12.69
N ASP A 330 -10.36 -7.06 -12.07
CA ASP A 330 -9.96 -5.83 -12.73
C ASP A 330 -9.11 -6.24 -13.94
N LYS A 331 -9.26 -5.52 -15.06
CA LYS A 331 -8.63 -5.79 -16.36
C LYS A 331 -7.09 -5.81 -16.37
N LEU A 332 -6.46 -5.85 -15.22
CA LEU A 332 -5.02 -5.97 -15.04
C LEU A 332 -4.66 -7.40 -14.63
N ASN A 333 -4.50 -8.26 -15.60
CA ASN A 333 -3.65 -9.48 -15.61
C ASN A 333 -3.58 -10.37 -14.34
N HIS A 334 -4.31 -10.08 -13.27
CA HIS A 334 -4.62 -10.98 -12.17
C HIS A 334 -6.06 -11.41 -12.37
N ASN A 335 -6.30 -12.67 -12.68
CA ASN A 335 -7.63 -13.21 -12.97
C ASN A 335 -8.58 -13.05 -11.77
N SER A 336 -8.04 -12.81 -10.57
CA SER A 336 -8.80 -12.54 -9.36
C SER A 336 -7.92 -11.87 -8.28
N ILE A 337 -8.52 -11.29 -7.26
CA ILE A 337 -7.80 -10.80 -6.07
C ILE A 337 -7.12 -11.97 -5.33
N LEU A 338 -7.66 -13.17 -5.44
CA LEU A 338 -7.09 -14.40 -4.90
C LEU A 338 -5.75 -14.71 -5.57
N ASP A 339 -5.67 -14.64 -6.91
CA ASP A 339 -4.41 -14.82 -7.65
C ASP A 339 -3.35 -13.81 -7.22
N PHE A 340 -3.76 -12.56 -6.96
CA PHE A 340 -2.87 -11.52 -6.47
C PHE A 340 -2.21 -11.91 -5.13
N PHE A 341 -2.99 -12.44 -4.18
CA PHE A 341 -2.45 -12.89 -2.91
C PHE A 341 -1.64 -14.19 -3.01
N TYR A 342 -2.02 -15.13 -3.90
CA TYR A 342 -1.20 -16.32 -4.17
C TYR A 342 0.15 -15.97 -4.80
N ILE A 343 0.20 -14.97 -5.68
CA ILE A 343 1.47 -14.47 -6.21
C ILE A 343 2.32 -13.87 -5.09
N ALA A 344 1.73 -13.03 -4.21
CA ALA A 344 2.43 -12.49 -3.05
C ALA A 344 2.99 -13.59 -2.13
N LEU A 345 2.21 -14.65 -1.90
CA LEU A 345 2.64 -15.81 -1.12
C LEU A 345 3.81 -16.55 -1.79
N SER A 346 3.77 -16.68 -3.13
CA SER A 346 4.83 -17.35 -3.89
C SER A 346 6.15 -16.56 -3.95
N GLU A 347 6.14 -15.27 -3.66
CA GLU A 347 7.33 -14.41 -3.67
C GLU A 347 7.88 -14.06 -2.27
N LEU A 348 7.35 -14.70 -1.21
CA LEU A 348 7.78 -14.45 0.18
C LEU A 348 9.30 -14.57 0.36
N ASP A 349 9.87 -15.65 -0.16
CA ASP A 349 11.31 -15.96 -0.03
C ASP A 349 12.13 -15.47 -1.22
N ALA A 350 11.49 -14.73 -2.16
CA ALA A 350 12.17 -14.24 -3.33
C ALA A 350 13.08 -13.06 -3.00
N ILE A 351 14.23 -13.01 -3.68
CA ILE A 351 15.12 -11.87 -3.56
C ILE A 351 14.47 -10.59 -4.10
N PRO A 352 14.83 -9.41 -3.56
CA PRO A 352 14.38 -8.14 -4.09
C PRO A 352 14.71 -7.94 -5.58
N PHE A 353 13.85 -7.17 -6.25
CA PHE A 353 13.95 -6.68 -7.62
C PHE A 353 13.73 -7.71 -8.72
N TYR A 354 12.57 -7.63 -9.31
CA TYR A 354 12.12 -8.51 -10.38
C TYR A 354 12.73 -8.16 -11.75
N TYR A 355 12.77 -9.13 -12.64
CA TYR A 355 12.98 -8.96 -14.07
C TYR A 355 11.65 -8.91 -14.80
N VAL A 356 11.60 -8.31 -16.00
CA VAL A 356 10.45 -8.40 -16.91
C VAL A 356 10.83 -9.21 -18.14
N ASN A 357 9.90 -10.03 -18.62
CA ASN A 357 10.15 -10.92 -19.76
C ASN A 357 10.54 -10.16 -21.04
N ASP A 358 9.95 -8.96 -21.27
CA ASP A 358 10.32 -8.09 -22.41
C ASP A 358 11.79 -7.65 -22.35
N GLU A 359 12.32 -7.38 -21.15
CA GLU A 359 13.73 -7.05 -20.94
C GLU A 359 14.63 -8.21 -21.39
N ILE A 360 14.25 -9.43 -21.00
CA ILE A 360 14.98 -10.65 -21.35
C ILE A 360 14.89 -10.91 -22.86
N GLY A 361 13.69 -10.83 -23.46
CA GLY A 361 13.50 -11.01 -24.90
C GLY A 361 14.35 -10.04 -25.75
N LYS A 362 14.37 -8.76 -25.37
CA LYS A 362 15.22 -7.75 -26.02
C LYS A 362 16.70 -8.05 -25.90
N MET A 363 17.16 -8.50 -24.72
CA MET A 363 18.58 -8.84 -24.50
C MET A 363 19.03 -10.06 -25.30
N MET A 364 18.13 -11.04 -25.49
CA MET A 364 18.40 -12.26 -26.23
C MET A 364 18.14 -12.12 -27.73
N LYS A 365 17.54 -11.02 -28.18
CA LYS A 365 17.05 -10.80 -29.56
C LYS A 365 16.10 -11.92 -30.01
N LYS A 366 15.24 -12.38 -29.11
CA LYS A 366 14.27 -13.46 -29.30
C LYS A 366 12.85 -12.98 -29.00
N ASN A 367 11.86 -13.75 -29.43
CA ASN A 367 10.47 -13.53 -29.06
C ASN A 367 10.31 -13.60 -27.53
N VAL A 368 9.38 -12.82 -27.01
CA VAL A 368 9.08 -12.78 -25.58
C VAL A 368 8.53 -14.12 -25.10
N ILE A 369 9.17 -14.70 -24.11
CA ILE A 369 8.75 -15.95 -23.45
C ILE A 369 7.76 -15.61 -22.34
N SER A 370 6.70 -16.43 -22.16
CA SER A 370 5.76 -16.21 -21.06
C SER A 370 6.43 -16.32 -19.69
N VAL A 371 6.00 -15.50 -18.75
CA VAL A 371 6.53 -15.48 -17.37
C VAL A 371 6.41 -16.86 -16.71
N THR A 372 5.30 -17.55 -16.93
CA THR A 372 5.07 -18.90 -16.39
C THR A 372 6.16 -19.86 -16.86
N LYS A 373 6.44 -19.89 -18.17
CA LYS A 373 7.49 -20.76 -18.74
C LYS A 373 8.88 -20.39 -18.21
N ILE A 374 9.17 -19.09 -18.05
CA ILE A 374 10.45 -18.64 -17.47
C ILE A 374 10.60 -19.16 -16.03
N VAL A 375 9.58 -18.95 -15.20
CA VAL A 375 9.57 -19.38 -13.79
C VAL A 375 9.72 -20.89 -13.68
N GLU A 376 9.01 -21.68 -14.50
CA GLU A 376 9.11 -23.13 -14.53
C GLU A 376 10.52 -23.61 -14.96
N THR A 377 11.05 -23.02 -16.03
CA THR A 377 12.41 -23.37 -16.52
C THR A 377 13.48 -23.10 -15.45
N LEU A 378 13.39 -21.96 -14.76
CA LEU A 378 14.34 -21.63 -13.70
C LEU A 378 14.21 -22.58 -12.50
N LYS A 379 12.99 -22.92 -12.08
CA LYS A 379 12.74 -23.89 -11.00
C LYS A 379 13.28 -25.29 -11.33
N MET A 380 13.04 -25.77 -12.55
CA MET A 380 13.54 -27.07 -13.03
C MET A 380 15.07 -27.16 -13.02
N ASN A 381 15.76 -26.01 -13.12
CA ASN A 381 17.22 -25.91 -13.06
C ASN A 381 17.74 -25.53 -11.66
N GLY A 382 16.93 -25.69 -10.60
CA GLY A 382 17.36 -25.52 -9.21
C GLY A 382 17.39 -24.08 -8.69
N TYR A 383 16.91 -23.09 -9.47
CA TYR A 383 16.83 -21.71 -9.02
C TYR A 383 15.51 -21.42 -8.30
N GLN A 384 15.57 -20.58 -7.28
CA GLN A 384 14.36 -19.96 -6.74
C GLN A 384 13.77 -19.03 -7.79
N SER A 385 12.48 -19.16 -8.06
CA SER A 385 11.79 -18.27 -8.99
C SER A 385 10.30 -18.18 -8.67
N SER A 386 9.73 -16.98 -8.87
CA SER A 386 8.30 -16.69 -8.67
C SER A 386 7.82 -15.61 -9.63
N LYS A 387 6.50 -15.53 -9.85
CA LYS A 387 5.89 -14.31 -10.39
C LYS A 387 6.01 -13.21 -9.34
N THR A 388 5.65 -11.97 -9.69
CA THR A 388 5.63 -10.85 -8.75
C THR A 388 4.32 -10.07 -8.82
N VAL A 389 3.87 -9.52 -7.69
CA VAL A 389 2.67 -8.65 -7.63
C VAL A 389 2.89 -7.29 -8.30
N PHE A 390 4.14 -6.89 -8.53
CA PHE A 390 4.48 -5.56 -9.06
C PHE A 390 4.31 -5.44 -10.58
N ALA A 391 4.40 -6.55 -11.31
CA ALA A 391 4.29 -6.52 -12.77
C ALA A 391 3.77 -7.87 -13.30
N PRO A 392 2.72 -7.90 -14.12
CA PRO A 392 2.18 -9.15 -14.68
C PRO A 392 3.17 -9.88 -15.57
N ASN A 393 4.07 -9.14 -16.23
CA ASN A 393 5.17 -9.66 -17.04
C ASN A 393 6.50 -9.77 -16.24
N GLY A 394 6.42 -9.68 -14.91
CA GLY A 394 7.56 -9.72 -13.98
C GLY A 394 7.77 -11.08 -13.33
N PHE A 395 9.03 -11.39 -13.04
CA PHE A 395 9.43 -12.56 -12.26
C PHE A 395 10.65 -12.25 -11.40
N LYS A 396 10.75 -12.93 -10.26
CA LYS A 396 11.91 -12.87 -9.36
C LYS A 396 12.68 -14.17 -9.44
N THR A 397 14.02 -14.09 -9.30
CA THR A 397 14.89 -15.28 -9.26
C THR A 397 16.23 -14.93 -8.66
N ASN A 398 16.88 -15.90 -8.04
CA ASN A 398 18.29 -15.83 -7.60
C ASN A 398 19.28 -16.18 -8.70
N ALA A 399 18.83 -16.60 -9.90
CA ALA A 399 19.69 -16.79 -11.05
C ALA A 399 20.30 -15.45 -11.52
N SER A 400 21.56 -15.46 -11.88
CA SER A 400 22.21 -14.32 -12.52
C SER A 400 21.64 -14.08 -13.93
N ILE A 401 21.83 -12.87 -14.46
CA ILE A 401 21.35 -12.55 -15.80
C ILE A 401 22.01 -13.44 -16.89
N THR A 402 23.25 -13.86 -16.65
CA THR A 402 23.99 -14.79 -17.53
C THR A 402 23.38 -16.19 -17.52
N GLU A 403 23.00 -16.68 -16.34
CA GLU A 403 22.30 -17.98 -16.19
C GLU A 403 20.92 -17.94 -16.81
N ILE A 404 20.15 -16.87 -16.59
CA ILE A 404 18.83 -16.68 -17.21
C ILE A 404 18.95 -16.78 -18.74
N LYS A 405 19.92 -16.07 -19.34
CA LYS A 405 20.14 -16.11 -20.78
C LYS A 405 20.53 -17.51 -21.27
N LYS A 406 21.38 -18.23 -20.53
CA LYS A 406 21.81 -19.59 -20.89
C LYS A 406 20.66 -20.59 -20.88
N LEU A 407 19.76 -20.49 -19.89
CA LEU A 407 18.64 -21.42 -19.75
C LEU A 407 17.48 -21.16 -20.69
N LEU A 408 17.34 -19.92 -21.17
CA LEU A 408 16.27 -19.53 -22.09
C LEU A 408 16.71 -19.49 -23.57
N ASN A 409 17.99 -19.80 -23.84
CA ASN A 409 18.52 -19.96 -25.20
C ASN A 409 18.05 -21.27 -25.82
#